data_e56c0f3dc7022bf7ede6b4196ffb60cf
#
_entry.id   e56c0f3dc7022bf7ede6b4196ffb60cf
#
_cell.length_a   1.000
_cell.length_b   1.000
_cell.length_c   1.000
_cell.angle_alpha   90.00
_cell.angle_beta   90.00
_cell.angle_gamma   90.00
#
_symmetry.space_group_name_H-M   'P 1'
#
loop_
_entity.id
_entity.type
_entity.pdbx_description
1 polymer ?
#
loop_
_entity_poly.entity_id
_entity_poly.type
_entity_poly.pdbx_seq_one_letter_code
_entity_poly.pdbx_strand_id
1 'polypeptide(L)'
;DSTFATDNFKAGQLIGEWAASSFGDTSKAIIAMLNLNISQPSVDVLRDQGFLTGFGIDTKDITRWGDEDDPRIVGNEPTNGNEEGGRDAMEKLLQKNPDINVVYTLNEPAAAGAYEALKAAGKADDGILIVSVDGGCPGVQDVKDGVIGATSQQYPLLMASLGVEAIYEWAENGTKPENTPGLDFFDTGVNLVTDQPASGVPSIDTKEGMDRCWG
;
A
#
# COMPACT_ATOMS: atom_id res chain seq x y z
N ASP A 1 5.36 25.09 11.06
CA ASP A 1 5.09 24.47 9.78
C ASP A 1 3.85 23.60 9.93
N SER A 2 3.09 23.43 8.82
CA SER A 2 1.91 22.55 8.76
C SER A 2 2.09 21.59 7.59
N THR A 3 1.78 20.32 7.81
CA THR A 3 1.88 19.26 6.80
C THR A 3 0.50 18.66 6.56
N PHE A 4 0.15 18.46 5.30
CA PHE A 4 -1.05 17.71 4.86
C PHE A 4 -0.57 16.42 4.24
N ALA A 5 -0.94 15.29 4.80
CA ALA A 5 -0.42 14.00 4.38
C ALA A 5 -1.45 12.87 4.58
N THR A 6 -1.15 11.70 4.05
CA THR A 6 -1.85 10.46 4.34
C THR A 6 -1.24 9.81 5.58
N ASP A 7 -2.06 9.22 6.44
CA ASP A 7 -1.60 8.24 7.42
C ASP A 7 -1.13 6.98 6.69
N ASN A 8 0.18 6.93 6.41
CA ASN A 8 0.78 5.83 5.65
C ASN A 8 0.77 4.50 6.42
N PHE A 9 0.81 4.52 7.75
CA PHE A 9 0.64 3.31 8.55
C PHE A 9 -0.77 2.74 8.39
N LYS A 10 -1.78 3.62 8.47
CA LYS A 10 -3.17 3.23 8.25
C LYS A 10 -3.41 2.71 6.83
N ALA A 11 -2.77 3.32 5.82
CA ALA A 11 -2.85 2.84 4.44
C ALA A 11 -2.35 1.40 4.30
N GLY A 12 -1.18 1.10 4.87
CA GLY A 12 -0.64 -0.27 4.93
C GLY A 12 -1.55 -1.21 5.74
N GLN A 13 -2.03 -0.76 6.90
CA GLN A 13 -2.88 -1.56 7.77
C GLN A 13 -4.17 -2.01 7.07
N LEU A 14 -4.84 -1.13 6.33
CA LEU A 14 -6.08 -1.47 5.62
C LEU A 14 -5.88 -2.58 4.57
N ILE A 15 -4.82 -2.50 3.76
CA ILE A 15 -4.53 -3.57 2.79
C ILE A 15 -4.08 -4.86 3.45
N GLY A 16 -3.41 -4.79 4.62
CA GLY A 16 -3.03 -5.95 5.41
C GLY A 16 -4.24 -6.66 6.03
N GLU A 17 -5.15 -5.92 6.68
CA GLU A 17 -6.40 -6.43 7.23
C GLU A 17 -7.28 -7.09 6.15
N TRP A 18 -7.39 -6.43 4.99
CA TRP A 18 -8.14 -6.97 3.87
C TRP A 18 -7.49 -8.23 3.31
N ALA A 19 -6.16 -8.23 3.10
CA ALA A 19 -5.44 -9.39 2.61
C ALA A 19 -5.58 -10.59 3.53
N ALA A 20 -5.43 -10.39 4.85
CA ALA A 20 -5.62 -11.44 5.85
C ALA A 20 -7.03 -12.04 5.81
N SER A 21 -8.06 -11.17 5.75
CA SER A 21 -9.46 -11.60 5.70
C SER A 21 -9.79 -12.33 4.38
N SER A 22 -9.29 -11.84 3.25
CA SER A 22 -9.55 -12.41 1.92
C SER A 22 -8.79 -13.71 1.70
N PHE A 23 -7.57 -13.83 2.23
CA PHE A 23 -6.76 -15.05 2.16
C PHE A 23 -7.30 -16.17 3.04
N GLY A 24 -7.92 -15.84 4.17
CA GLY A 24 -8.56 -16.76 5.10
C GLY A 24 -7.59 -17.44 6.06
N ASP A 25 -6.97 -18.55 5.69
CA ASP A 25 -5.99 -19.26 6.57
C ASP A 25 -4.59 -18.64 6.40
N THR A 26 -4.33 -17.54 7.12
CA THR A 26 -3.06 -16.79 7.04
C THR A 26 -1.83 -17.59 7.42
N SER A 27 -1.98 -18.76 8.08
CA SER A 27 -0.84 -19.65 8.37
C SER A 27 -0.21 -20.28 7.11
N LYS A 28 -0.93 -20.25 5.99
CA LYS A 28 -0.48 -20.74 4.68
C LYS A 28 0.03 -19.66 3.74
N ALA A 29 0.06 -18.42 4.22
CA ALA A 29 0.58 -17.32 3.41
C ALA A 29 2.08 -17.47 3.16
N ILE A 30 2.50 -17.19 1.93
CA ILE A 30 3.89 -17.14 1.49
C ILE A 30 4.04 -15.76 0.83
N ILE A 31 4.65 -14.82 1.57
CA ILE A 31 4.52 -13.40 1.33
C ILE A 31 5.79 -12.84 0.68
N ALA A 32 5.62 -12.15 -0.44
CA ALA A 32 6.64 -11.30 -1.05
C ALA A 32 6.44 -9.85 -0.59
N MET A 33 7.49 -9.22 -0.04
CA MET A 33 7.50 -7.83 0.38
C MET A 33 8.27 -6.97 -0.63
N LEU A 34 7.54 -6.13 -1.37
CA LEU A 34 8.11 -5.24 -2.39
C LEU A 34 8.13 -3.80 -1.86
N ASN A 35 9.28 -3.43 -1.27
CA ASN A 35 9.50 -2.19 -0.57
C ASN A 35 10.05 -1.08 -1.50
N LEU A 36 10.12 0.17 -1.04
CA LEU A 36 10.59 1.28 -1.87
C LEU A 36 12.09 1.24 -2.09
N ASN A 37 12.84 1.37 -1.00
CA ASN A 37 14.29 1.59 -1.12
C ASN A 37 15.04 1.14 0.13
N ILE A 38 16.28 0.69 -0.03
CA ILE A 38 17.15 0.26 1.06
C ILE A 38 17.47 1.37 2.08
N SER A 39 17.24 2.65 1.74
CA SER A 39 17.36 3.77 2.67
C SER A 39 16.20 3.87 3.66
N GLN A 40 15.16 3.05 3.47
CA GLN A 40 13.99 2.95 4.34
C GLN A 40 13.36 4.32 4.68
N PRO A 41 12.90 5.11 3.69
CA PRO A 41 12.23 6.36 3.97
C PRO A 41 10.93 6.11 4.76
N SER A 42 10.50 7.08 5.57
CA SER A 42 9.38 6.90 6.50
C SER A 42 8.08 6.42 5.83
N VAL A 43 7.80 6.88 4.61
CA VAL A 43 6.62 6.43 3.84
C VAL A 43 6.66 4.94 3.56
N ASP A 44 7.83 4.40 3.24
CA ASP A 44 8.06 2.98 2.98
C ASP A 44 7.85 2.15 4.24
N VAL A 45 8.58 2.53 5.32
CA VAL A 45 8.50 1.83 6.61
C VAL A 45 7.06 1.83 7.15
N LEU A 46 6.37 2.96 7.12
CA LEU A 46 5.01 3.05 7.66
C LEU A 46 4.02 2.18 6.88
N ARG A 47 4.09 2.14 5.54
CA ARG A 47 3.23 1.27 4.72
C ARG A 47 3.51 -0.21 4.96
N ASP A 48 4.79 -0.59 5.01
CA ASP A 48 5.24 -1.95 5.28
C ASP A 48 4.77 -2.44 6.66
N GLN A 49 5.11 -1.69 7.71
CA GLN A 49 4.75 -2.01 9.08
C GLN A 49 3.23 -2.02 9.31
N GLY A 50 2.53 -1.12 8.62
CA GLY A 50 1.07 -1.12 8.58
C GLY A 50 0.53 -2.43 8.00
N PHE A 51 1.03 -2.84 6.82
CA PHE A 51 0.63 -4.11 6.19
C PHE A 51 0.89 -5.31 7.08
N LEU A 52 2.09 -5.43 7.63
CA LEU A 52 2.44 -6.53 8.52
C LEU A 52 1.52 -6.58 9.75
N THR A 53 1.28 -5.43 10.39
CA THR A 53 0.36 -5.32 11.54
C THR A 53 -1.06 -5.75 11.16
N GLY A 54 -1.58 -5.26 10.03
CA GLY A 54 -2.92 -5.61 9.53
C GLY A 54 -3.04 -7.08 9.15
N PHE A 55 -1.98 -7.68 8.62
CA PHE A 55 -1.93 -9.10 8.27
C PHE A 55 -1.74 -10.03 9.49
N GLY A 56 -1.42 -9.47 10.65
CA GLY A 56 -1.19 -10.22 11.89
C GLY A 56 0.22 -10.80 11.99
N ILE A 57 1.22 -10.04 11.54
CA ILE A 57 2.65 -10.36 11.65
C ILE A 57 3.29 -9.42 12.68
N ASP A 58 4.17 -9.96 13.53
CA ASP A 58 4.95 -9.18 14.48
C ASP A 58 6.03 -8.37 13.76
N THR A 59 5.92 -7.05 13.85
CA THR A 59 6.80 -6.10 13.15
C THR A 59 8.16 -5.92 13.80
N LYS A 60 8.41 -6.46 15.01
CA LYS A 60 9.64 -6.28 15.78
C LYS A 60 9.94 -4.79 16.02
N ASP A 61 10.86 -4.21 15.26
CA ASP A 61 11.17 -2.78 15.32
C ASP A 61 10.31 -2.00 14.32
N ILE A 62 9.26 -1.34 14.81
CA ILE A 62 8.30 -0.57 14.00
C ILE A 62 8.93 0.56 13.18
N THR A 63 10.20 0.89 13.41
CA THR A 63 10.90 1.99 12.71
C THR A 63 11.67 1.54 11.47
N ARG A 64 11.63 0.25 11.14
CA ARG A 64 12.31 -0.32 9.96
C ARG A 64 11.62 -1.59 9.50
N TRP A 65 11.80 -1.94 8.25
CA TRP A 65 11.38 -3.22 7.70
C TRP A 65 12.59 -4.19 7.53
N GLY A 66 12.29 -5.47 7.41
CA GLY A 66 13.26 -6.51 7.10
C GLY A 66 13.99 -7.10 8.31
N ASP A 67 13.50 -6.87 9.54
CA ASP A 67 13.96 -7.55 10.75
C ASP A 67 12.94 -8.53 11.33
N GLU A 68 11.84 -8.74 10.64
CA GLU A 68 10.83 -9.74 10.95
C GLU A 68 11.39 -11.16 10.77
N ASP A 69 11.13 -12.04 11.74
CA ASP A 69 11.50 -13.46 11.69
C ASP A 69 10.30 -14.38 11.39
N ASP A 70 9.24 -13.82 10.80
CA ASP A 70 8.06 -14.60 10.44
C ASP A 70 8.37 -15.51 9.21
N PRO A 71 8.19 -16.83 9.34
CA PRO A 71 8.55 -17.78 8.27
C PRO A 71 7.67 -17.64 7.02
N ARG A 72 6.57 -16.89 7.09
CA ARG A 72 5.71 -16.60 5.94
C ARG A 72 6.33 -15.58 4.98
N ILE A 73 7.27 -14.76 5.44
CA ILE A 73 7.94 -13.75 4.63
C ILE A 73 9.09 -14.37 3.84
N VAL A 74 8.99 -14.42 2.52
CA VAL A 74 10.05 -14.92 1.61
C VAL A 74 11.24 -13.97 1.60
N GLY A 75 10.98 -12.69 1.65
CA GLY A 75 11.99 -11.65 1.72
C GLY A 75 11.44 -10.28 1.37
N ASN A 76 12.31 -9.29 1.58
CA ASN A 76 12.11 -7.89 1.30
C ASN A 76 13.02 -7.48 0.14
N GLU A 77 12.44 -6.96 -0.96
CA GLU A 77 13.20 -6.49 -2.12
C GLU A 77 12.83 -5.04 -2.47
N PRO A 78 13.81 -4.16 -2.68
CA PRO A 78 13.55 -2.77 -3.06
C PRO A 78 13.14 -2.67 -4.54
N THR A 79 12.14 -1.83 -4.82
CA THR A 79 11.57 -1.62 -6.16
C THR A 79 11.92 -0.25 -6.75
N ASN A 80 12.45 0.66 -5.94
CA ASN A 80 12.57 2.10 -6.26
C ASN A 80 11.22 2.75 -6.63
N GLY A 81 10.10 2.14 -6.26
CA GLY A 81 8.75 2.64 -6.46
C GLY A 81 8.29 2.69 -7.91
N ASN A 82 8.88 1.89 -8.80
CA ASN A 82 8.57 1.87 -10.21
C ASN A 82 8.35 0.45 -10.76
N GLU A 83 7.81 0.36 -11.97
CA GLU A 83 7.41 -0.90 -12.60
C GLU A 83 8.61 -1.82 -12.88
N GLU A 84 9.73 -1.29 -13.40
CA GLU A 84 10.92 -2.08 -13.65
C GLU A 84 11.47 -2.71 -12.37
N GLY A 85 11.58 -1.89 -11.31
CA GLY A 85 12.03 -2.38 -10.01
C GLY A 85 11.05 -3.38 -9.37
N GLY A 86 9.74 -3.17 -9.52
CA GLY A 86 8.72 -4.12 -9.07
C GLY A 86 8.85 -5.48 -9.76
N ARG A 87 9.08 -5.47 -11.06
CA ARG A 87 9.33 -6.69 -11.85
C ARG A 87 10.60 -7.40 -11.38
N ASP A 88 11.72 -6.70 -11.29
CA ASP A 88 13.00 -7.28 -10.87
C ASP A 88 12.93 -7.85 -9.45
N ALA A 89 12.27 -7.15 -8.53
CA ALA A 89 12.06 -7.59 -7.16
C ALA A 89 11.23 -8.88 -7.10
N MET A 90 10.12 -8.92 -7.84
CA MET A 90 9.26 -10.09 -7.89
C MET A 90 9.95 -11.30 -8.52
N GLU A 91 10.70 -11.10 -9.62
CA GLU A 91 11.49 -12.17 -10.26
C GLU A 91 12.49 -12.79 -9.28
N LYS A 92 13.20 -11.98 -8.47
CA LYS A 92 14.12 -12.46 -7.42
C LYS A 92 13.40 -13.26 -6.34
N LEU A 93 12.24 -12.78 -5.87
CA LEU A 93 11.47 -13.46 -4.83
C LEU A 93 10.88 -14.78 -5.33
N LEU A 94 10.42 -14.85 -6.57
CA LEU A 94 9.98 -16.08 -7.22
C LEU A 94 11.11 -17.11 -7.39
N GLN A 95 12.35 -16.66 -7.61
CA GLN A 95 13.51 -17.57 -7.62
C GLN A 95 13.82 -18.13 -6.23
N LYS A 96 13.56 -17.36 -5.17
CA LYS A 96 13.70 -17.82 -3.78
C LYS A 96 12.61 -18.82 -3.39
N ASN A 97 11.37 -18.49 -3.74
CA ASN A 97 10.23 -19.35 -3.46
C ASN A 97 9.17 -19.19 -4.57
N PRO A 98 8.98 -20.23 -5.42
CA PRO A 98 8.00 -20.17 -6.50
C PRO A 98 6.54 -20.27 -6.00
N ASP A 99 6.30 -20.60 -4.73
CA ASP A 99 4.97 -20.83 -4.16
C ASP A 99 4.39 -19.58 -3.48
N ILE A 100 4.97 -18.38 -3.75
CA ILE A 100 4.43 -17.10 -3.29
C ILE A 100 2.96 -16.99 -3.68
N ASN A 101 2.12 -16.62 -2.71
CA ASN A 101 0.68 -16.50 -2.88
C ASN A 101 0.08 -15.18 -2.33
N VAL A 102 0.91 -14.35 -1.66
CA VAL A 102 0.58 -12.98 -1.27
C VAL A 102 1.72 -12.05 -1.67
N VAL A 103 1.40 -10.93 -2.27
CA VAL A 103 2.36 -9.91 -2.68
C VAL A 103 1.94 -8.57 -2.11
N TYR A 104 2.74 -8.04 -1.19
CA TYR A 104 2.66 -6.66 -0.75
C TYR A 104 3.50 -5.79 -1.67
N THR A 105 2.95 -4.66 -2.08
CA THR A 105 3.70 -3.62 -2.79
C THR A 105 3.45 -2.26 -2.14
N LEU A 106 4.52 -1.50 -1.98
CA LEU A 106 4.45 -0.18 -1.36
C LEU A 106 3.61 0.82 -2.19
N ASN A 107 3.52 0.62 -3.52
CA ASN A 107 2.77 1.46 -4.45
C ASN A 107 2.35 0.70 -5.71
N GLU A 108 1.42 1.25 -6.47
CA GLU A 108 0.83 0.63 -7.66
C GLU A 108 1.80 0.42 -8.83
N PRO A 109 2.77 1.32 -9.14
CA PRO A 109 3.77 1.02 -10.16
C PRO A 109 4.58 -0.25 -9.84
N ALA A 110 4.94 -0.48 -8.58
CA ALA A 110 5.61 -1.71 -8.18
C ALA A 110 4.68 -2.94 -8.32
N ALA A 111 3.37 -2.80 -8.06
CA ALA A 111 2.38 -3.86 -8.27
C ALA A 111 2.25 -4.24 -9.76
N ALA A 112 2.20 -3.25 -10.65
CA ALA A 112 2.18 -3.48 -12.09
C ALA A 112 3.40 -4.30 -12.55
N GLY A 113 4.59 -3.93 -12.08
CA GLY A 113 5.82 -4.68 -12.35
C GLY A 113 5.80 -6.10 -11.80
N ALA A 114 5.34 -6.28 -10.57
CA ALA A 114 5.19 -7.60 -9.94
C ALA A 114 4.24 -8.49 -10.76
N TYR A 115 3.13 -7.95 -11.24
CA TYR A 115 2.19 -8.69 -12.08
C TYR A 115 2.81 -9.10 -13.43
N GLU A 116 3.62 -8.24 -14.07
CA GLU A 116 4.37 -8.62 -15.28
C GLU A 116 5.35 -9.78 -15.03
N ALA A 117 6.03 -9.82 -13.88
CA ALA A 117 6.87 -10.93 -13.49
C ALA A 117 6.08 -12.23 -13.29
N LEU A 118 4.90 -12.14 -12.66
CA LEU A 118 4.00 -13.29 -12.50
C LEU A 118 3.49 -13.81 -13.85
N LYS A 119 3.12 -12.92 -14.78
CA LYS A 119 2.74 -13.32 -16.15
C LYS A 119 3.89 -14.04 -16.86
N ALA A 120 5.10 -13.50 -16.78
CA ALA A 120 6.27 -14.10 -17.40
C ALA A 120 6.59 -15.49 -16.82
N ALA A 121 6.30 -15.70 -15.54
CA ALA A 121 6.44 -16.98 -14.85
C ALA A 121 5.26 -17.96 -15.09
N GLY A 122 4.22 -17.54 -15.84
CA GLY A 122 3.01 -18.34 -16.08
C GLY A 122 2.09 -18.50 -14.87
N LYS A 123 2.16 -17.53 -13.94
CA LYS A 123 1.46 -17.56 -12.63
C LYS A 123 0.36 -16.50 -12.49
N ALA A 124 0.03 -15.78 -13.54
CA ALA A 124 -0.99 -14.73 -13.48
C ALA A 124 -2.38 -15.26 -13.07
N ASP A 125 -2.68 -16.51 -13.40
CA ASP A 125 -3.97 -17.15 -13.13
C ASP A 125 -3.94 -18.05 -11.87
N ASP A 126 -2.86 -18.07 -11.11
CA ASP A 126 -2.70 -18.93 -9.92
C ASP A 126 -3.45 -18.40 -8.69
N GLY A 127 -4.17 -17.28 -8.80
CA GLY A 127 -4.91 -16.68 -7.68
C GLY A 127 -4.02 -16.02 -6.63
N ILE A 128 -2.85 -15.54 -7.02
CA ILE A 128 -1.91 -14.82 -6.15
C ILE A 128 -2.52 -13.47 -5.77
N LEU A 129 -2.58 -13.19 -4.48
CA LEU A 129 -3.18 -11.98 -3.94
C LEU A 129 -2.18 -10.83 -3.97
N ILE A 130 -2.41 -9.81 -4.79
CA ILE A 130 -1.58 -8.59 -4.82
C ILE A 130 -2.35 -7.48 -4.12
N VAL A 131 -1.68 -6.77 -3.19
CA VAL A 131 -2.22 -5.56 -2.55
C VAL A 131 -1.23 -4.39 -2.65
N SER A 132 -1.78 -3.17 -2.72
CA SER A 132 -0.97 -1.99 -2.97
C SER A 132 -1.51 -0.73 -2.28
N VAL A 133 -0.79 0.37 -2.46
CA VAL A 133 -1.17 1.71 -1.99
C VAL A 133 -1.01 2.68 -3.16
N ASP A 134 -1.83 3.66 -3.23
CA ASP A 134 -1.88 4.95 -3.91
C ASP A 134 -3.31 5.31 -4.33
N GLY A 135 -4.06 4.41 -4.98
CA GLY A 135 -5.39 4.69 -5.49
C GLY A 135 -5.39 5.67 -6.67
N GLY A 136 -4.34 5.66 -7.48
CA GLY A 136 -4.30 6.33 -8.77
C GLY A 136 -5.30 5.72 -9.75
N CYS A 137 -5.72 6.46 -10.79
CA CYS A 137 -6.72 5.93 -11.72
C CYS A 137 -6.28 4.63 -12.41
N PRO A 138 -5.01 4.44 -12.81
CA PRO A 138 -4.55 3.14 -13.30
C PRO A 138 -4.66 2.02 -12.26
N GLY A 139 -4.26 2.26 -11.01
CA GLY A 139 -4.31 1.25 -9.95
C GLY A 139 -5.74 0.87 -9.55
N VAL A 140 -6.67 1.83 -9.49
CA VAL A 140 -8.09 1.54 -9.29
C VAL A 140 -8.66 0.72 -10.46
N GLN A 141 -8.20 0.98 -11.70
CA GLN A 141 -8.55 0.16 -12.85
C GLN A 141 -8.00 -1.27 -12.71
N ASP A 142 -6.76 -1.42 -12.21
CA ASP A 142 -6.16 -2.74 -11.97
C ASP A 142 -6.91 -3.53 -10.88
N VAL A 143 -7.47 -2.87 -9.87
CA VAL A 143 -8.40 -3.51 -8.91
C VAL A 143 -9.65 -4.01 -9.62
N LYS A 144 -10.25 -3.18 -10.47
CA LYS A 144 -11.45 -3.52 -11.25
C LYS A 144 -11.21 -4.69 -12.21
N ASP A 145 -10.01 -4.76 -12.79
CA ASP A 145 -9.62 -5.82 -13.74
C ASP A 145 -9.14 -7.10 -13.02
N GLY A 146 -9.06 -7.08 -11.68
CA GLY A 146 -8.64 -8.21 -10.85
C GLY A 146 -7.14 -8.48 -10.84
N VAL A 147 -6.32 -7.53 -11.30
CA VAL A 147 -4.85 -7.57 -11.23
C VAL A 147 -4.36 -7.32 -9.81
N ILE A 148 -4.95 -6.33 -9.14
CA ILE A 148 -4.73 -6.01 -7.74
C ILE A 148 -6.02 -6.34 -6.99
N GLY A 149 -5.93 -7.00 -5.83
CA GLY A 149 -7.10 -7.34 -5.02
C GLY A 149 -7.67 -6.14 -4.26
N ALA A 150 -6.79 -5.28 -3.75
CA ALA A 150 -7.15 -4.03 -3.09
C ALA A 150 -6.00 -3.01 -3.14
N THR A 151 -6.35 -1.72 -3.14
CA THR A 151 -5.39 -0.62 -2.99
C THR A 151 -5.89 0.38 -1.95
N SER A 152 -4.99 0.93 -1.12
CA SER A 152 -5.30 2.04 -0.22
C SER A 152 -5.15 3.36 -0.96
N GLN A 153 -6.28 4.03 -1.23
CA GLN A 153 -6.35 5.28 -1.98
C GLN A 153 -6.02 6.48 -1.10
N GLN A 154 -5.02 7.24 -1.50
CA GLN A 154 -4.63 8.52 -0.92
C GLN A 154 -5.08 9.70 -1.80
N TYR A 155 -5.03 10.95 -1.27
CA TYR A 155 -5.63 12.11 -1.90
C TYR A 155 -4.65 13.27 -2.11
N PRO A 156 -3.64 13.14 -3.02
CA PRO A 156 -2.61 14.17 -3.23
C PRO A 156 -3.18 15.51 -3.74
N LEU A 157 -4.26 15.49 -4.51
CA LEU A 157 -4.92 16.71 -4.96
C LEU A 157 -5.57 17.48 -3.78
N LEU A 158 -6.13 16.74 -2.81
CA LEU A 158 -6.65 17.34 -1.58
C LEU A 158 -5.52 17.92 -0.72
N MET A 159 -4.39 17.20 -0.59
CA MET A 159 -3.20 17.71 0.11
C MET A 159 -2.74 19.04 -0.48
N ALA A 160 -2.70 19.14 -1.81
CA ALA A 160 -2.29 20.35 -2.50
C ALA A 160 -3.28 21.50 -2.28
N SER A 161 -4.60 21.28 -2.42
CA SER A 161 -5.62 22.31 -2.23
C SER A 161 -5.64 22.83 -0.79
N LEU A 162 -5.65 21.93 0.20
CA LEU A 162 -5.60 22.32 1.61
C LEU A 162 -4.32 23.08 1.97
N GLY A 163 -3.18 22.69 1.37
CA GLY A 163 -1.92 23.42 1.56
C GLY A 163 -1.99 24.86 1.05
N VAL A 164 -2.58 25.07 -0.13
CA VAL A 164 -2.77 26.42 -0.71
C VAL A 164 -3.76 27.23 0.14
N GLU A 165 -4.88 26.63 0.56
CA GLU A 165 -5.87 27.29 1.42
C GLU A 165 -5.24 27.70 2.76
N ALA A 166 -4.44 26.82 3.38
CA ALA A 166 -3.76 27.12 4.63
C ALA A 166 -2.76 28.29 4.51
N ILE A 167 -2.05 28.40 3.39
CA ILE A 167 -1.15 29.53 3.12
C ILE A 167 -1.95 30.83 3.01
N TYR A 168 -3.09 30.80 2.30
CA TYR A 168 -3.97 31.96 2.15
C TYR A 168 -4.52 32.42 3.50
N GLU A 169 -5.10 31.51 4.30
CA GLU A 169 -5.63 31.80 5.63
C GLU A 169 -4.57 32.37 6.58
N TRP A 170 -3.36 31.81 6.51
CA TRP A 170 -2.26 32.32 7.32
C TRP A 170 -1.84 33.74 6.90
N ALA A 171 -1.82 34.01 5.60
CA ALA A 171 -1.46 35.35 5.09
C ALA A 171 -2.49 36.42 5.44
N GLU A 172 -3.78 36.07 5.41
CA GLU A 172 -4.88 37.02 5.67
C GLU A 172 -5.12 37.30 7.18
N ASN A 173 -5.05 36.27 8.00
CA ASN A 173 -5.49 36.36 9.39
C ASN A 173 -4.56 35.69 10.41
N GLY A 174 -3.42 35.10 9.98
CA GLY A 174 -2.47 34.43 10.85
C GLY A 174 -2.94 33.05 11.37
N THR A 175 -4.05 32.50 10.81
CA THR A 175 -4.58 31.19 11.21
C THR A 175 -3.72 30.08 10.63
N LYS A 176 -3.39 29.09 11.47
CA LYS A 176 -2.71 27.85 11.06
C LYS A 176 -3.68 26.68 11.22
N PRO A 177 -3.63 25.69 10.30
CA PRO A 177 -4.40 24.46 10.49
C PRO A 177 -3.90 23.71 11.71
N GLU A 178 -4.82 23.04 12.41
CA GLU A 178 -4.49 22.13 13.50
C GLU A 178 -4.15 20.74 12.92
N ASN A 179 -3.22 20.05 13.53
CA ASN A 179 -2.91 18.67 13.20
C ASN A 179 -4.07 17.75 13.60
N THR A 180 -4.21 16.63 12.92
CA THR A 180 -5.14 15.59 13.33
C THR A 180 -4.76 15.06 14.72
N PRO A 181 -5.70 14.92 15.66
CA PRO A 181 -5.39 14.44 17.01
C PRO A 181 -4.62 13.10 17.00
N GLY A 182 -3.45 13.11 17.65
CA GLY A 182 -2.56 11.95 17.71
C GLY A 182 -1.53 11.87 16.58
N LEU A 183 -1.57 12.78 15.61
CA LEU A 183 -0.61 12.87 14.51
C LEU A 183 0.15 14.22 14.56
N ASP A 184 1.33 14.26 13.96
CA ASP A 184 2.12 15.49 13.81
C ASP A 184 1.85 16.22 12.47
N PHE A 185 0.78 15.83 11.75
CA PHE A 185 0.31 16.41 10.51
C PHE A 185 -1.22 16.43 10.45
N PHE A 186 -1.79 17.11 9.46
CA PHE A 186 -3.20 17.03 9.09
C PHE A 186 -3.40 15.82 8.16
N ASP A 187 -4.13 14.81 8.63
CA ASP A 187 -4.45 13.62 7.84
C ASP A 187 -5.54 13.94 6.82
N THR A 188 -5.24 13.73 5.54
CA THR A 188 -6.19 13.91 4.43
C THR A 188 -7.08 12.69 4.22
N GLY A 189 -6.91 11.67 5.03
CA GLY A 189 -7.66 10.42 4.98
C GLY A 189 -7.10 9.40 3.99
N VAL A 190 -7.59 8.19 4.15
CA VAL A 190 -7.30 7.04 3.27
C VAL A 190 -8.53 6.14 3.20
N ASN A 191 -8.83 5.59 2.03
CA ASN A 191 -9.87 4.58 1.85
C ASN A 191 -9.29 3.34 1.17
N LEU A 192 -9.71 2.18 1.62
CA LEU A 192 -9.45 0.93 0.91
C LEU A 192 -10.39 0.84 -0.30
N VAL A 193 -9.84 0.60 -1.48
CA VAL A 193 -10.60 0.37 -2.72
C VAL A 193 -10.53 -1.11 -3.07
N THR A 194 -11.69 -1.76 -3.18
CA THR A 194 -11.82 -3.15 -3.61
C THR A 194 -13.25 -3.46 -4.03
N ASP A 195 -13.43 -4.32 -5.04
CA ASP A 195 -14.74 -4.86 -5.40
C ASP A 195 -15.06 -6.18 -4.65
N GLN A 196 -14.16 -6.60 -3.75
CA GLN A 196 -14.31 -7.78 -2.90
C GLN A 196 -14.24 -7.38 -1.42
N PRO A 197 -15.32 -6.76 -0.86
CA PRO A 197 -15.29 -6.26 0.51
C PRO A 197 -15.08 -7.40 1.51
N ALA A 198 -14.19 -7.17 2.48
CA ALA A 198 -13.91 -8.11 3.56
C ALA A 198 -14.65 -7.73 4.84
N SER A 199 -15.09 -8.75 5.60
CA SER A 199 -15.84 -8.51 6.83
C SER A 199 -15.00 -7.78 7.87
N GLY A 200 -15.52 -6.65 8.39
CA GLY A 200 -14.84 -5.84 9.40
C GLY A 200 -13.81 -4.86 8.86
N VAL A 201 -13.52 -4.86 7.55
CA VAL A 201 -12.60 -3.92 6.92
C VAL A 201 -13.39 -2.91 6.07
N PRO A 202 -13.45 -1.63 6.48
CA PRO A 202 -14.14 -0.60 5.72
C PRO A 202 -13.52 -0.42 4.33
N SER A 203 -14.34 -0.40 3.29
CA SER A 203 -13.87 -0.21 1.91
C SER A 203 -14.90 0.52 1.06
N ILE A 204 -14.43 1.08 -0.04
CA ILE A 204 -15.25 1.61 -1.14
C ILE A 204 -15.04 0.72 -2.38
N ASP A 205 -16.01 0.72 -3.29
CA ASP A 205 -15.88 -0.01 -4.55
C ASP A 205 -15.02 0.75 -5.58
N THR A 206 -14.66 0.08 -6.68
CA THR A 206 -13.86 0.69 -7.75
C THR A 206 -14.59 1.84 -8.43
N LYS A 207 -15.91 1.86 -8.44
CA LYS A 207 -16.68 2.98 -9.00
C LYS A 207 -16.46 4.25 -8.19
N GLU A 208 -16.61 4.16 -6.88
CA GLU A 208 -16.35 5.30 -5.98
C GLU A 208 -14.85 5.67 -5.99
N GLY A 209 -13.97 4.68 -6.04
CA GLY A 209 -12.53 4.89 -6.18
C GLY A 209 -12.15 5.66 -7.44
N MET A 210 -12.77 5.35 -8.59
CA MET A 210 -12.57 6.06 -9.87
C MET A 210 -13.06 7.52 -9.82
N ASP A 211 -14.12 7.82 -9.07
CA ASP A 211 -14.60 9.20 -8.90
C ASP A 211 -13.63 10.09 -8.10
N ARG A 212 -12.69 9.49 -7.39
CA ARG A 212 -11.75 10.15 -6.47
C ARG A 212 -10.28 9.98 -6.85
N CYS A 213 -9.99 9.15 -7.85
CA CYS A 213 -8.61 8.83 -8.25
C CYS A 213 -7.90 10.04 -8.89
N TRP A 214 -6.61 9.92 -9.03
CA TRP A 214 -5.71 10.92 -9.59
C TRP A 214 -4.70 10.26 -10.57
N GLY A 215 -4.11 11.03 -11.48
CA GLY A 215 -3.15 10.58 -12.48
C GLY A 215 -3.75 10.34 -13.85
#